data_c42c2ecd818b1b31ff03f778a44fd5d1
#
_entry.id   c42c2ecd818b1b31ff03f778a44fd5d1
#
_cell.length_a   1.000
_cell.length_b   1.000
_cell.length_c   1.000
_cell.angle_alpha   90.00
_cell.angle_beta   90.00
_cell.angle_gamma   90.00
#
_symmetry.space_group_name_H-M   'P 1'
#
loop_
_entity.id
_entity.type
_entity.pdbx_description
1 polymer ?
#
loop_
_entity_poly.entity_id
_entity_poly.type
_entity_poly.pdbx_seq_one_letter_code
_entity_poly.pdbx_strand_id
1 'polypeptide(L)'
;MVAKKGLGRGLDSMIPDPGKKVAATTKKETVPVEKTGAEIMINISEIEPNREQPRKNFDEDALAELAESIKLYGVIQPLLLKKRDNYYEIVAGERRWRASRLAGLKEVPAIVRDYTEKEIMEISLIENIQREDLNPIEEALAYQRLITEFNLKQDEVAERVSKSRTAVTNSMRLLKLDERVQKMVIDGMLSSGHARTLISIEDKELQYNTAMKIFDEKLSVRETEKLVKKLLTEKPEIKKIENNPVIYRGLEEQMKNIIGSKVAIRTKANGKGKIEIEYYSTDDLERIMELFQQIQK
;
A
#
# COMPACT_ATOMS: atom_id res chain seq x y z
N MET A 1 51.26 15.15 42.15
CA MET A 1 50.15 14.32 42.63
C MET A 1 48.99 14.42 41.70
N VAL A 2 48.74 13.39 40.86
CA VAL A 2 47.70 13.35 39.84
C VAL A 2 46.54 12.54 40.35
N ALA A 3 45.38 13.13 40.45
CA ALA A 3 44.14 12.49 40.93
C ALA A 3 43.50 11.67 39.81
N LYS A 4 43.35 10.37 40.01
CA LYS A 4 42.59 9.44 39.17
C LYS A 4 41.10 9.68 39.36
N LYS A 5 40.38 10.06 38.25
CA LYS A 5 38.93 10.03 38.16
C LYS A 5 38.47 8.58 37.96
N GLY A 6 37.75 8.04 38.95
CA GLY A 6 37.09 6.73 38.85
C GLY A 6 35.81 6.79 37.99
N LEU A 7 35.71 5.96 36.99
CA LEU A 7 34.44 5.57 36.30
C LEU A 7 33.75 4.54 37.20
N GLY A 8 32.53 4.81 37.66
CA GLY A 8 31.77 3.81 38.41
C GLY A 8 30.54 4.35 39.14
N ARG A 9 29.57 4.93 38.40
CA ARG A 9 28.20 5.19 38.91
C ARG A 9 27.20 5.11 37.79
N GLY A 10 26.87 3.90 37.38
CA GLY A 10 25.90 3.72 36.30
C GLY A 10 25.21 2.37 36.26
N LEU A 11 25.59 1.41 37.05
CA LEU A 11 25.04 0.05 36.99
C LEU A 11 24.13 -0.33 38.19
N ASP A 12 24.14 0.44 39.30
CA ASP A 12 23.33 0.13 40.48
C ASP A 12 21.84 0.52 40.38
N SER A 13 21.43 1.20 39.31
CA SER A 13 20.02 1.57 39.13
C SER A 13 19.18 0.53 38.38
N MET A 14 19.74 -0.61 37.99
CA MET A 14 19.02 -1.63 37.20
C MET A 14 18.72 -2.93 37.98
N ILE A 15 19.03 -2.97 39.30
CA ILE A 15 18.70 -4.13 40.13
C ILE A 15 17.49 -3.76 41.00
N PRO A 16 16.32 -4.41 40.85
CA PRO A 16 15.18 -4.15 41.75
C PRO A 16 15.44 -4.70 43.14
N ASP A 17 15.31 -3.85 44.13
CA ASP A 17 15.40 -4.19 45.56
C ASP A 17 14.22 -5.07 46.01
N PRO A 18 14.41 -6.27 46.57
CA PRO A 18 13.33 -7.21 46.88
C PRO A 18 12.44 -6.82 48.08
N GLY A 19 12.59 -5.62 48.61
CA GLY A 19 11.97 -5.23 49.88
C GLY A 19 10.80 -4.23 49.83
N LYS A 20 10.42 -3.64 48.70
CA LYS A 20 9.30 -2.68 48.63
C LYS A 20 8.08 -3.25 47.92
N LYS A 21 7.05 -3.61 48.73
CA LYS A 21 5.69 -3.83 48.22
C LYS A 21 5.14 -2.50 47.69
N VAL A 22 5.16 -2.32 46.43
CA VAL A 22 4.43 -1.25 45.72
C VAL A 22 3.05 -1.76 45.41
N ALA A 23 2.03 -1.14 46.00
CA ALA A 23 0.63 -1.36 45.67
C ALA A 23 0.40 -0.86 44.24
N ALA A 24 0.32 -1.79 43.28
CA ALA A 24 -0.02 -1.51 41.92
C ALA A 24 -1.54 -1.46 41.78
N THR A 25 -2.11 -0.27 41.81
CA THR A 25 -3.44 0.02 41.30
C THR A 25 -3.33 0.27 39.77
N THR A 26 -3.24 -0.79 39.01
CA THR A 26 -3.54 -0.75 37.56
C THR A 26 -4.80 -1.57 37.37
N LYS A 27 -5.95 -0.90 37.28
CA LYS A 27 -7.12 -1.46 36.63
C LYS A 27 -6.73 -1.76 35.18
N LYS A 28 -6.32 -2.99 34.91
CA LYS A 28 -6.46 -3.60 33.61
C LYS A 28 -7.97 -3.77 33.40
N GLU A 29 -8.55 -2.92 32.59
CA GLU A 29 -9.79 -3.26 31.92
C GLU A 29 -9.49 -4.50 31.09
N THR A 30 -9.79 -5.66 31.63
CA THR A 30 -9.90 -6.89 30.88
C THR A 30 -11.05 -6.69 29.93
N VAL A 31 -10.73 -6.48 28.65
CA VAL A 31 -11.66 -6.70 27.55
C VAL A 31 -12.30 -8.07 27.81
N PRO A 32 -13.63 -8.21 27.79
CA PRO A 32 -14.25 -9.48 28.00
C PRO A 32 -13.75 -10.43 26.93
N VAL A 33 -12.94 -11.40 27.29
CA VAL A 33 -12.68 -12.56 26.43
C VAL A 33 -14.04 -13.24 26.28
N GLU A 34 -14.68 -13.00 25.15
CA GLU A 34 -15.89 -13.69 24.77
C GLU A 34 -15.68 -15.19 24.96
N LYS A 35 -16.61 -15.80 25.65
CA LYS A 35 -16.63 -17.20 26.06
C LYS A 35 -16.09 -18.09 24.95
N THR A 36 -14.83 -18.49 25.04
CA THR A 36 -14.24 -19.55 24.22
C THR A 36 -15.15 -20.76 24.40
N GLY A 37 -15.81 -21.21 23.34
CA GLY A 37 -16.58 -22.45 23.36
C GLY A 37 -15.66 -23.56 23.87
N ALA A 38 -16.16 -24.41 24.76
CA ALA A 38 -15.39 -25.54 25.25
C ALA A 38 -14.99 -26.43 24.07
N GLU A 39 -13.73 -26.87 24.07
CA GLU A 39 -13.24 -27.86 23.11
C GLU A 39 -13.96 -29.19 23.42
N ILE A 40 -14.56 -29.79 22.41
CA ILE A 40 -15.27 -31.06 22.50
C ILE A 40 -14.78 -32.01 21.41
N MET A 41 -14.82 -33.30 21.70
CA MET A 41 -14.52 -34.33 20.69
C MET A 41 -15.80 -34.62 19.90
N ILE A 42 -15.68 -34.54 18.57
CA ILE A 42 -16.80 -34.77 17.64
C ILE A 42 -16.43 -35.88 16.68
N ASN A 43 -17.41 -36.78 16.41
CA ASN A 43 -17.22 -37.85 15.46
C ASN A 43 -17.01 -37.28 14.04
N ILE A 44 -15.95 -37.72 13.36
CA ILE A 44 -15.57 -37.21 12.07
C ILE A 44 -16.61 -37.47 10.98
N SER A 45 -17.46 -38.48 11.16
CA SER A 45 -18.58 -38.81 10.25
C SER A 45 -19.75 -37.84 10.33
N GLU A 46 -19.83 -37.05 11.42
CA GLU A 46 -20.88 -36.03 11.63
C GLU A 46 -20.47 -34.67 11.10
N ILE A 47 -19.23 -34.55 10.56
CA ILE A 47 -18.66 -33.29 10.08
C ILE A 47 -18.70 -33.26 8.55
N GLU A 48 -19.31 -32.20 8.00
CA GLU A 48 -19.37 -31.94 6.55
C GLU A 48 -18.64 -30.67 6.19
N PRO A 49 -17.94 -30.64 5.01
CA PRO A 49 -17.32 -29.43 4.50
C PRO A 49 -18.37 -28.43 4.01
N ASN A 50 -18.08 -27.15 4.15
CA ASN A 50 -18.91 -26.10 3.58
C ASN A 50 -18.85 -26.16 2.03
N ARG A 51 -20.01 -26.25 1.37
CA ARG A 51 -20.15 -26.38 -0.09
C ARG A 51 -19.77 -25.10 -0.85
N GLU A 52 -19.73 -23.96 -0.17
CA GLU A 52 -19.41 -22.65 -0.75
C GLU A 52 -17.90 -22.31 -0.69
N GLN A 53 -17.05 -23.18 -0.15
CA GLN A 53 -15.63 -22.91 -0.07
C GLN A 53 -14.96 -22.92 -1.45
N PRO A 54 -14.17 -21.87 -1.79
CA PRO A 54 -13.58 -21.71 -3.13
C PRO A 54 -12.43 -22.68 -3.44
N ARG A 55 -11.85 -23.33 -2.41
CA ARG A 55 -10.67 -24.18 -2.57
C ARG A 55 -11.04 -25.60 -2.98
N LYS A 56 -10.92 -25.90 -4.29
CA LYS A 56 -11.18 -27.25 -4.82
C LYS A 56 -9.90 -28.10 -4.99
N ASN A 57 -8.74 -27.48 -5.11
CA ASN A 57 -7.48 -28.19 -5.31
C ASN A 57 -6.67 -28.19 -4.01
N PHE A 58 -6.42 -29.37 -3.47
CA PHE A 58 -5.51 -29.61 -2.36
C PHE A 58 -4.32 -30.38 -2.90
N ASP A 59 -3.13 -29.98 -2.51
CA ASP A 59 -1.91 -30.71 -2.75
C ASP A 59 -1.99 -32.02 -1.96
N GLU A 60 -2.02 -33.15 -2.68
CA GLU A 60 -2.19 -34.48 -2.10
C GLU A 60 -0.98 -34.86 -1.26
N ASP A 61 0.23 -34.50 -1.67
CA ASP A 61 1.45 -34.81 -0.95
C ASP A 61 1.50 -34.06 0.40
N ALA A 62 1.19 -32.75 0.38
CA ALA A 62 1.11 -31.95 1.59
C ALA A 62 -0.05 -32.36 2.51
N LEU A 63 -1.09 -33.00 1.99
CA LEU A 63 -2.20 -33.54 2.78
C LEU A 63 -1.81 -34.88 3.43
N ALA A 64 -1.06 -35.70 2.72
CA ALA A 64 -0.54 -36.98 3.24
C ALA A 64 0.47 -36.75 4.38
N GLU A 65 1.40 -35.80 4.21
CA GLU A 65 2.35 -35.40 5.25
C GLU A 65 1.63 -34.92 6.53
N LEU A 66 0.59 -34.09 6.36
CA LEU A 66 -0.23 -33.64 7.48
C LEU A 66 -0.97 -34.82 8.14
N ALA A 67 -1.45 -35.79 7.37
CA ALA A 67 -2.12 -36.97 7.91
C ALA A 67 -1.17 -37.85 8.75
N GLU A 68 0.08 -38.03 8.34
CA GLU A 68 1.10 -38.73 9.14
C GLU A 68 1.39 -37.99 10.45
N SER A 69 1.53 -36.65 10.40
CA SER A 69 1.70 -35.83 11.59
C SER A 69 0.51 -35.98 12.56
N ILE A 70 -0.71 -35.93 12.05
CA ILE A 70 -1.93 -36.08 12.85
C ILE A 70 -2.05 -37.49 13.43
N LYS A 71 -1.57 -38.52 12.73
CA LYS A 71 -1.56 -39.88 13.23
C LYS A 71 -0.62 -40.07 14.44
N LEU A 72 0.49 -39.32 14.47
CA LEU A 72 1.49 -39.38 15.56
C LEU A 72 1.11 -38.51 16.77
N TYR A 73 0.64 -37.30 16.53
CA TYR A 73 0.46 -36.28 17.57
C TYR A 73 -1.02 -35.89 17.82
N GLY A 74 -1.94 -36.44 17.02
CA GLY A 74 -3.34 -35.98 17.02
C GLY A 74 -3.52 -34.60 16.38
N VAL A 75 -4.73 -34.10 16.46
CA VAL A 75 -5.08 -32.73 15.98
C VAL A 75 -4.79 -31.74 17.10
N ILE A 76 -3.67 -31.03 17.03
CA ILE A 76 -3.24 -30.08 18.06
C ILE A 76 -4.13 -28.84 18.11
N GLN A 77 -4.54 -28.34 16.95
CA GLN A 77 -5.40 -27.17 16.83
C GLN A 77 -6.82 -27.59 16.49
N PRO A 78 -7.83 -27.33 17.36
CA PRO A 78 -9.20 -27.79 17.14
C PRO A 78 -9.81 -27.20 15.86
N LEU A 79 -10.78 -27.91 15.28
CA LEU A 79 -11.59 -27.42 14.18
C LEU A 79 -12.60 -26.39 14.69
N LEU A 80 -12.98 -25.43 13.84
CA LEU A 80 -14.10 -24.54 14.11
C LEU A 80 -15.32 -25.05 13.35
N LEU A 81 -16.38 -25.37 14.09
CA LEU A 81 -17.58 -25.97 13.53
C LEU A 81 -18.81 -25.15 13.91
N LYS A 82 -19.79 -25.12 13.01
CA LYS A 82 -21.13 -24.61 13.24
C LYS A 82 -22.09 -25.80 13.34
N LYS A 83 -22.95 -25.83 14.36
CA LYS A 83 -23.97 -26.85 14.47
C LYS A 83 -25.10 -26.60 13.46
N ARG A 84 -25.45 -27.62 12.69
CA ARG A 84 -26.64 -27.70 11.85
C ARG A 84 -27.60 -28.75 12.47
N ASP A 85 -28.75 -28.92 11.89
CA ASP A 85 -29.77 -29.79 12.46
C ASP A 85 -29.26 -31.22 12.76
N ASN A 86 -28.58 -31.88 11.79
CA ASN A 86 -28.14 -33.27 11.87
C ASN A 86 -26.64 -33.45 11.68
N TYR A 87 -25.85 -32.36 11.47
CA TYR A 87 -24.41 -32.44 11.21
C TYR A 87 -23.69 -31.18 11.71
N TYR A 88 -22.37 -31.21 11.68
CA TYR A 88 -21.52 -30.08 11.97
C TYR A 88 -20.84 -29.59 10.66
N GLU A 89 -21.06 -28.32 10.34
CA GLU A 89 -20.44 -27.69 9.16
C GLU A 89 -19.11 -27.09 9.53
N ILE A 90 -18.08 -27.32 8.68
CA ILE A 90 -16.75 -26.78 8.90
C ILE A 90 -16.74 -25.29 8.57
N VAL A 91 -16.42 -24.45 9.57
CA VAL A 91 -16.16 -23.03 9.42
C VAL A 91 -14.69 -22.79 9.06
N ALA A 92 -13.76 -23.45 9.81
CA ALA A 92 -12.33 -23.40 9.53
C ALA A 92 -11.64 -24.71 9.91
N GLY A 93 -10.61 -25.09 9.16
CA GLY A 93 -9.80 -26.29 9.40
C GLY A 93 -10.09 -27.45 8.47
N GLU A 94 -10.57 -27.25 7.24
CA GLU A 94 -10.89 -28.31 6.28
C GLU A 94 -9.69 -29.24 5.98
N ARG A 95 -8.46 -28.69 5.84
CA ARG A 95 -7.26 -29.52 5.65
C ARG A 95 -7.05 -30.49 6.80
N ARG A 96 -7.23 -30.02 8.04
CA ARG A 96 -7.10 -30.86 9.25
C ARG A 96 -8.16 -31.95 9.29
N TRP A 97 -9.40 -31.63 8.93
CA TRP A 97 -10.46 -32.63 8.83
C TRP A 97 -10.17 -33.71 7.77
N ARG A 98 -9.74 -33.31 6.54
CA ARG A 98 -9.36 -34.26 5.48
C ARG A 98 -8.19 -35.14 5.89
N ALA A 99 -7.15 -34.55 6.46
CA ALA A 99 -5.98 -35.27 6.94
C ALA A 99 -6.34 -36.20 8.10
N SER A 100 -7.25 -35.83 9.01
CA SER A 100 -7.75 -36.70 10.09
C SER A 100 -8.52 -37.90 9.55
N ARG A 101 -9.30 -37.72 8.48
CA ARG A 101 -9.97 -38.84 7.78
C ARG A 101 -8.95 -39.79 7.15
N LEU A 102 -7.91 -39.25 6.49
CA LEU A 102 -6.82 -40.06 5.93
C LEU A 102 -6.04 -40.79 7.02
N ALA A 103 -5.81 -40.17 8.17
CA ALA A 103 -5.17 -40.76 9.32
C ALA A 103 -6.02 -41.83 10.03
N GLY A 104 -7.30 -41.98 9.67
CA GLY A 104 -8.21 -42.96 10.24
C GLY A 104 -8.73 -42.63 11.65
N LEU A 105 -8.71 -41.35 12.06
CA LEU A 105 -9.26 -40.94 13.33
C LEU A 105 -10.79 -41.07 13.33
N LYS A 106 -11.35 -41.46 14.46
CA LYS A 106 -12.82 -41.54 14.65
C LYS A 106 -13.41 -40.22 15.14
N GLU A 107 -12.67 -39.51 15.97
CA GLU A 107 -13.07 -38.24 16.58
C GLU A 107 -11.98 -37.21 16.43
N VAL A 108 -12.38 -35.92 16.39
CA VAL A 108 -11.45 -34.78 16.30
C VAL A 108 -11.87 -33.70 17.29
N PRO A 109 -10.89 -32.97 17.87
CA PRO A 109 -11.17 -31.85 18.74
C PRO A 109 -11.76 -30.70 17.93
N ALA A 110 -12.86 -30.14 18.42
CA ALA A 110 -13.56 -29.07 17.76
C ALA A 110 -14.14 -28.05 18.76
N ILE A 111 -14.24 -26.83 18.31
CA ILE A 111 -14.96 -25.75 18.99
C ILE A 111 -16.25 -25.51 18.21
N VAL A 112 -17.40 -25.77 18.83
CA VAL A 112 -18.72 -25.55 18.23
C VAL A 112 -19.28 -24.22 18.71
N ARG A 113 -19.73 -23.39 17.78
CA ARG A 113 -20.43 -22.14 18.05
C ARG A 113 -21.51 -21.89 17.03
N ASP A 114 -22.52 -21.15 17.44
CA ASP A 114 -23.58 -20.66 16.56
C ASP A 114 -23.09 -19.40 15.84
N TYR A 115 -22.32 -19.62 14.77
CA TYR A 115 -21.85 -18.53 13.90
C TYR A 115 -22.96 -18.06 12.97
N THR A 116 -23.12 -16.77 12.84
CA THR A 116 -23.92 -16.17 11.77
C THR A 116 -23.22 -16.39 10.43
N GLU A 117 -23.95 -16.33 9.32
CA GLU A 117 -23.34 -16.44 7.98
C GLU A 117 -22.27 -15.34 7.76
N LYS A 118 -22.51 -14.14 8.31
CA LYS A 118 -21.55 -13.02 8.25
C LYS A 118 -20.25 -13.34 8.98
N GLU A 119 -20.31 -13.91 10.18
CA GLU A 119 -19.12 -14.32 10.94
C GLU A 119 -18.35 -15.43 10.25
N ILE A 120 -19.04 -16.37 9.62
CA ILE A 120 -18.41 -17.45 8.84
C ILE A 120 -17.62 -16.85 7.67
N MET A 121 -18.22 -15.93 6.91
CA MET A 121 -17.53 -15.25 5.81
C MET A 121 -16.32 -14.45 6.30
N GLU A 122 -16.46 -13.77 7.44
CA GLU A 122 -15.37 -13.01 8.05
C GLU A 122 -14.19 -13.92 8.44
N ILE A 123 -14.45 -14.99 9.16
CA ILE A 123 -13.43 -15.97 9.60
C ILE A 123 -12.74 -16.59 8.38
N SER A 124 -13.50 -16.97 7.36
CA SER A 124 -12.96 -17.52 6.12
C SER A 124 -12.08 -16.52 5.38
N LEU A 125 -12.46 -15.24 5.35
CA LEU A 125 -11.67 -14.18 4.72
C LEU A 125 -10.37 -13.93 5.50
N ILE A 126 -10.42 -13.90 6.84
CA ILE A 126 -9.23 -13.75 7.69
C ILE A 126 -8.30 -14.94 7.54
N GLU A 127 -8.82 -16.18 7.53
CA GLU A 127 -7.99 -17.38 7.27
C GLU A 127 -7.27 -17.28 5.93
N ASN A 128 -8.00 -16.86 4.88
CA ASN A 128 -7.42 -16.70 3.55
C ASN A 128 -6.32 -15.61 3.52
N ILE A 129 -6.47 -14.52 4.27
CA ILE A 129 -5.45 -13.47 4.39
C ILE A 129 -4.17 -13.96 5.09
N GLN A 130 -4.29 -14.92 6.00
CA GLN A 130 -3.14 -15.48 6.74
C GLN A 130 -2.31 -16.48 5.92
N ARG A 131 -2.68 -16.71 4.66
CA ARG A 131 -1.90 -17.57 3.76
C ARG A 131 -0.61 -16.87 3.33
N GLU A 132 0.46 -17.63 3.20
CA GLU A 132 1.80 -17.11 2.84
C GLU A 132 1.93 -16.78 1.34
N ASP A 133 0.99 -17.26 0.51
CA ASP A 133 1.05 -17.19 -0.96
C ASP A 133 0.24 -16.04 -1.59
N LEU A 134 -0.31 -15.12 -0.79
CA LEU A 134 -1.05 -13.97 -1.31
C LEU A 134 -0.14 -12.93 -1.95
N ASN A 135 -0.53 -12.46 -3.14
CA ASN A 135 0.13 -11.29 -3.69
C ASN A 135 -0.31 -9.98 -2.99
N PRO A 136 0.50 -8.89 -3.08
CA PRO A 136 0.20 -7.64 -2.36
C PRO A 136 -1.12 -6.97 -2.74
N ILE A 137 -1.63 -7.19 -3.94
CA ILE A 137 -2.91 -6.62 -4.40
C ILE A 137 -4.08 -7.45 -3.87
N GLU A 138 -3.97 -8.78 -3.87
CA GLU A 138 -4.98 -9.67 -3.24
C GLU A 138 -5.11 -9.38 -1.75
N GLU A 139 -3.98 -9.23 -1.05
CA GLU A 139 -3.97 -8.84 0.36
C GLU A 139 -4.70 -7.50 0.58
N ALA A 140 -4.43 -6.50 -0.26
CA ALA A 140 -5.07 -5.19 -0.19
C ALA A 140 -6.59 -5.26 -0.44
N LEU A 141 -7.03 -6.04 -1.42
CA LEU A 141 -8.44 -6.28 -1.72
C LEU A 141 -9.16 -6.99 -0.57
N ALA A 142 -8.50 -7.97 0.05
CA ALA A 142 -9.06 -8.67 1.19
C ALA A 142 -9.24 -7.74 2.41
N TYR A 143 -8.28 -6.85 2.68
CA TYR A 143 -8.45 -5.82 3.72
C TYR A 143 -9.58 -4.84 3.40
N GLN A 144 -9.70 -4.43 2.14
CA GLN A 144 -10.79 -3.56 1.71
C GLN A 144 -12.14 -4.23 1.93
N ARG A 145 -12.28 -5.53 1.60
CA ARG A 145 -13.50 -6.29 1.85
C ARG A 145 -13.83 -6.38 3.33
N LEU A 146 -12.86 -6.63 4.22
CA LEU A 146 -13.09 -6.62 5.67
C LEU A 146 -13.66 -5.27 6.14
N ILE A 147 -13.18 -4.17 5.62
CA ILE A 147 -13.68 -2.83 5.98
C ILE A 147 -15.08 -2.59 5.42
N THR A 148 -15.33 -2.90 4.14
CA THR A 148 -16.57 -2.52 3.46
C THR A 148 -17.74 -3.47 3.78
N GLU A 149 -17.51 -4.79 3.79
CA GLU A 149 -18.55 -5.79 3.98
C GLU A 149 -18.86 -6.02 5.47
N PHE A 150 -17.82 -5.91 6.33
CA PHE A 150 -17.97 -6.19 7.76
C PHE A 150 -17.99 -4.91 8.62
N ASN A 151 -17.85 -3.71 8.01
CA ASN A 151 -17.82 -2.40 8.68
C ASN A 151 -16.73 -2.28 9.75
N LEU A 152 -15.59 -2.94 9.54
CA LEU A 152 -14.46 -2.89 10.46
C LEU A 152 -13.64 -1.62 10.25
N LYS A 153 -13.06 -1.11 11.33
CA LYS A 153 -12.04 -0.05 11.25
C LYS A 153 -10.68 -0.66 10.89
N GLN A 154 -9.78 0.14 10.33
CA GLN A 154 -8.43 -0.32 9.98
C GLN A 154 -7.66 -0.89 11.18
N ASP A 155 -7.89 -0.37 12.38
CA ASP A 155 -7.27 -0.87 13.61
C ASP A 155 -7.78 -2.28 13.96
N GLU A 156 -9.10 -2.49 13.83
CA GLU A 156 -9.74 -3.78 14.08
C GLU A 156 -9.32 -4.84 13.06
N VAL A 157 -9.18 -4.44 11.77
CA VAL A 157 -8.62 -5.33 10.74
C VAL A 157 -7.19 -5.72 11.08
N ALA A 158 -6.35 -4.76 11.45
CA ALA A 158 -4.94 -5.00 11.79
C ALA A 158 -4.80 -6.00 12.98
N GLU A 159 -5.63 -5.85 14.02
CA GLU A 159 -5.65 -6.75 15.16
C GLU A 159 -6.06 -8.17 14.75
N ARG A 160 -7.15 -8.32 13.95
CA ARG A 160 -7.67 -9.62 13.53
C ARG A 160 -6.72 -10.40 12.60
N VAL A 161 -5.97 -9.68 11.76
CA VAL A 161 -4.98 -10.31 10.86
C VAL A 161 -3.57 -10.37 11.45
N SER A 162 -3.39 -9.96 12.71
CA SER A 162 -2.10 -9.92 13.42
C SER A 162 -1.01 -9.12 12.67
N LYS A 163 -1.41 -8.00 12.07
CA LYS A 163 -0.53 -7.05 11.37
C LYS A 163 -0.58 -5.68 12.04
N SER A 164 0.38 -4.81 11.75
CA SER A 164 0.29 -3.42 12.20
C SER A 164 -0.74 -2.64 11.38
N ARG A 165 -1.40 -1.64 11.99
CA ARG A 165 -2.27 -0.70 11.27
C ARG A 165 -1.57 -0.05 10.07
N THR A 166 -0.28 0.28 10.25
CA THR A 166 0.53 0.87 9.17
C THR A 166 0.70 -0.10 8.00
N ALA A 167 0.87 -1.41 8.27
CA ALA A 167 0.95 -2.43 7.21
C ALA A 167 -0.37 -2.50 6.42
N VAL A 168 -1.51 -2.60 7.11
CA VAL A 168 -2.85 -2.64 6.49
C VAL A 168 -3.09 -1.38 5.65
N THR A 169 -2.82 -0.20 6.20
CA THR A 169 -2.97 1.08 5.47
C THR A 169 -2.08 1.14 4.23
N ASN A 170 -0.83 0.71 4.33
CA ASN A 170 0.12 0.70 3.21
C ASN A 170 -0.28 -0.29 2.11
N SER A 171 -0.78 -1.47 2.49
CA SER A 171 -1.30 -2.46 1.54
C SER A 171 -2.52 -1.90 0.79
N MET A 172 -3.51 -1.36 1.50
CA MET A 172 -4.70 -0.77 0.89
C MET A 172 -4.41 0.41 -0.05
N ARG A 173 -3.36 1.17 0.21
CA ARG A 173 -2.96 2.26 -0.69
C ARG A 173 -2.56 1.77 -2.08
N LEU A 174 -2.13 0.51 -2.24
CA LEU A 174 -1.78 -0.06 -3.54
C LEU A 174 -2.96 -0.11 -4.50
N LEU A 175 -4.19 -0.18 -3.99
CA LEU A 175 -5.41 -0.15 -4.81
C LEU A 175 -5.66 1.21 -5.51
N LYS A 176 -4.93 2.26 -5.12
CA LYS A 176 -4.97 3.56 -5.80
C LYS A 176 -4.13 3.63 -7.08
N LEU A 177 -3.28 2.63 -7.31
CA LEU A 177 -2.47 2.54 -8.51
C LEU A 177 -3.35 2.33 -9.76
N ASP A 178 -2.79 2.66 -10.92
CA ASP A 178 -3.35 2.25 -12.21
C ASP A 178 -3.42 0.72 -12.31
N GLU A 179 -4.46 0.18 -12.95
CA GLU A 179 -4.67 -1.27 -13.06
C GLU A 179 -3.49 -1.99 -13.73
N ARG A 180 -2.85 -1.36 -14.72
CA ARG A 180 -1.66 -1.88 -15.41
C ARG A 180 -0.49 -2.00 -14.44
N VAL A 181 -0.31 -1.01 -13.55
CA VAL A 181 0.74 -1.04 -12.52
C VAL A 181 0.42 -2.07 -11.44
N GLN A 182 -0.86 -2.20 -11.03
CA GLN A 182 -1.29 -3.27 -10.13
C GLN A 182 -0.95 -4.65 -10.70
N LYS A 183 -1.20 -4.86 -12.01
CA LYS A 183 -0.85 -6.10 -12.70
C LYS A 183 0.66 -6.37 -12.66
N MET A 184 1.51 -5.36 -12.88
CA MET A 184 2.96 -5.50 -12.76
C MET A 184 3.39 -5.94 -11.35
N VAL A 185 2.66 -5.51 -10.30
CA VAL A 185 2.91 -5.95 -8.92
C VAL A 185 2.48 -7.41 -8.73
N ILE A 186 1.32 -7.81 -9.28
CA ILE A 186 0.82 -9.20 -9.23
C ILE A 186 1.79 -10.14 -9.92
N ASP A 187 2.29 -9.75 -11.09
CA ASP A 187 3.24 -10.53 -11.91
C ASP A 187 4.68 -10.53 -11.33
N GLY A 188 4.90 -9.87 -10.18
CA GLY A 188 6.21 -9.80 -9.53
C GLY A 188 7.24 -8.93 -10.24
N MET A 189 6.85 -8.17 -11.28
CA MET A 189 7.72 -7.24 -12.01
C MET A 189 8.14 -6.05 -11.13
N LEU A 190 7.28 -5.65 -10.20
CA LEU A 190 7.51 -4.58 -9.24
C LEU A 190 7.29 -5.05 -7.81
N SER A 191 8.19 -4.68 -6.90
CA SER A 191 7.97 -4.94 -5.47
C SER A 191 6.94 -3.97 -4.87
N SER A 192 6.34 -4.34 -3.74
CA SER A 192 5.45 -3.46 -2.97
C SER A 192 6.09 -2.14 -2.56
N GLY A 193 7.44 -2.09 -2.44
CA GLY A 193 8.20 -0.88 -2.18
C GLY A 193 8.17 0.09 -3.36
N HIS A 194 8.43 -0.39 -4.58
CA HIS A 194 8.31 0.39 -5.82
C HIS A 194 6.89 0.91 -6.00
N ALA A 195 5.91 0.02 -5.85
CA ALA A 195 4.48 0.32 -5.97
C ALA A 195 4.04 1.46 -5.03
N ARG A 196 4.46 1.43 -3.75
CA ARG A 196 4.16 2.50 -2.78
C ARG A 196 4.70 3.86 -3.18
N THR A 197 5.86 3.90 -3.79
CA THR A 197 6.47 5.15 -4.26
C THR A 197 5.69 5.75 -5.43
N LEU A 198 5.19 4.89 -6.33
CA LEU A 198 4.41 5.30 -7.51
C LEU A 198 3.03 5.89 -7.17
N ILE A 199 2.47 5.61 -5.99
CA ILE A 199 1.17 6.15 -5.56
C ILE A 199 1.12 7.69 -5.54
N SER A 200 2.27 8.33 -5.37
CA SER A 200 2.37 9.80 -5.36
C SER A 200 2.23 10.45 -6.73
N ILE A 201 2.26 9.68 -7.80
CA ILE A 201 2.02 10.14 -9.17
C ILE A 201 0.51 10.02 -9.46
N GLU A 202 -0.18 11.17 -9.60
CA GLU A 202 -1.62 11.21 -9.84
C GLU A 202 -1.99 10.87 -11.29
N ASP A 203 -1.15 11.28 -12.24
CA ASP A 203 -1.33 10.98 -13.67
C ASP A 203 -1.07 9.50 -13.95
N LYS A 204 -2.11 8.79 -14.40
CA LYS A 204 -2.08 7.34 -14.62
C LYS A 204 -1.13 6.92 -15.73
N GLU A 205 -1.02 7.71 -16.80
CA GLU A 205 -0.09 7.42 -17.89
C GLU A 205 1.38 7.65 -17.44
N LEU A 206 1.63 8.73 -16.75
CA LEU A 206 2.96 9.00 -16.17
C LEU A 206 3.33 7.93 -15.15
N GLN A 207 2.36 7.47 -14.33
CA GLN A 207 2.56 6.42 -13.33
C GLN A 207 2.95 5.10 -14.02
N TYR A 208 2.24 4.69 -15.08
CA TYR A 208 2.55 3.48 -15.84
C TYR A 208 3.90 3.57 -16.56
N ASN A 209 4.16 4.67 -17.26
CA ASN A 209 5.45 4.88 -17.96
C ASN A 209 6.63 4.87 -16.98
N THR A 210 6.44 5.45 -15.78
CA THR A 210 7.45 5.42 -14.72
C THR A 210 7.63 3.99 -14.18
N ALA A 211 6.55 3.22 -14.04
CA ALA A 211 6.59 1.82 -13.63
C ALA A 211 7.37 0.95 -14.62
N MET A 212 7.14 1.12 -15.93
CA MET A 212 7.89 0.44 -16.99
C MET A 212 9.37 0.79 -16.95
N LYS A 213 9.69 2.07 -16.79
CA LYS A 213 11.08 2.53 -16.66
C LYS A 213 11.80 1.90 -15.46
N ILE A 214 11.13 1.80 -14.30
CA ILE A 214 11.68 1.16 -13.10
C ILE A 214 12.00 -0.30 -13.38
N PHE A 215 11.12 -1.00 -14.09
CA PHE A 215 11.31 -2.41 -14.45
C PHE A 215 12.46 -2.59 -15.44
N ASP A 216 12.49 -1.82 -16.52
CA ASP A 216 13.48 -1.92 -17.60
C ASP A 216 14.90 -1.58 -17.10
N GLU A 217 15.04 -0.51 -16.31
CA GLU A 217 16.31 -0.06 -15.75
C GLU A 217 16.69 -0.79 -14.45
N LYS A 218 15.84 -1.69 -13.94
CA LYS A 218 16.02 -2.45 -12.68
C LYS A 218 16.37 -1.56 -11.49
N LEU A 219 15.69 -0.42 -11.39
CA LEU A 219 15.93 0.55 -10.32
C LEU A 219 15.63 -0.03 -8.95
N SER A 220 16.44 0.33 -7.97
CA SER A 220 16.14 0.05 -6.56
C SER A 220 15.00 0.96 -6.05
N VAL A 221 14.38 0.59 -4.93
CA VAL A 221 13.34 1.42 -4.29
C VAL A 221 13.83 2.84 -4.00
N ARG A 222 15.09 2.99 -3.56
CA ARG A 222 15.68 4.31 -3.26
C ARG A 222 15.91 5.16 -4.52
N GLU A 223 16.27 4.55 -5.63
CA GLU A 223 16.40 5.24 -6.93
C GLU A 223 15.03 5.63 -7.46
N THR A 224 14.05 4.75 -7.30
CA THR A 224 12.65 5.04 -7.62
C THR A 224 12.12 6.23 -6.84
N GLU A 225 12.40 6.32 -5.53
CA GLU A 225 12.02 7.48 -4.71
C GLU A 225 12.64 8.79 -5.24
N LYS A 226 13.93 8.75 -5.61
CA LYS A 226 14.62 9.91 -6.20
C LYS A 226 14.01 10.31 -7.55
N LEU A 227 13.72 9.31 -8.42
CA LEU A 227 13.09 9.53 -9.72
C LEU A 227 11.72 10.17 -9.57
N VAL A 228 10.85 9.60 -8.75
CA VAL A 228 9.49 10.11 -8.51
C VAL A 228 9.53 11.50 -7.89
N LYS A 229 10.41 11.74 -6.90
CA LYS A 229 10.60 13.07 -6.32
C LYS A 229 11.04 14.08 -7.39
N LYS A 230 11.93 13.72 -8.27
CA LYS A 230 12.37 14.57 -9.39
C LYS A 230 11.20 14.89 -10.33
N LEU A 231 10.41 13.90 -10.73
CA LEU A 231 9.23 14.07 -11.58
C LEU A 231 8.16 14.98 -10.95
N LEU A 232 7.96 14.88 -9.64
CA LEU A 232 6.98 15.72 -8.92
C LEU A 232 7.50 17.14 -8.64
N THR A 233 8.83 17.33 -8.52
CA THR A 233 9.44 18.65 -8.28
C THR A 233 9.76 19.40 -9.57
N GLU A 234 10.05 18.70 -10.64
CA GLU A 234 10.09 19.28 -11.96
C GLU A 234 8.65 19.71 -12.29
N LYS A 235 8.31 20.98 -12.05
CA LYS A 235 7.16 21.59 -12.71
C LYS A 235 7.28 21.18 -14.18
N PRO A 236 6.17 20.72 -14.83
CA PRO A 236 6.25 20.45 -16.24
C PRO A 236 6.89 21.68 -16.86
N GLU A 237 8.09 21.54 -17.40
CA GLU A 237 8.57 22.54 -18.33
C GLU A 237 7.44 22.56 -19.36
N ILE A 238 6.61 23.59 -19.26
CA ILE A 238 5.72 23.95 -20.35
C ILE A 238 6.68 23.96 -21.52
N LYS A 239 6.62 22.92 -22.39
CA LYS A 239 7.41 22.86 -23.61
C LYS A 239 7.29 24.27 -24.14
N LYS A 240 8.41 25.03 -24.07
CA LYS A 240 8.48 26.33 -24.71
C LYS A 240 7.97 26.01 -26.09
N ILE A 241 6.74 26.45 -26.40
CA ILE A 241 6.22 26.44 -27.75
C ILE A 241 7.38 27.09 -28.48
N GLU A 242 8.08 26.33 -29.30
CA GLU A 242 9.18 26.86 -30.10
C GLU A 242 8.56 28.06 -30.79
N ASN A 243 8.87 29.23 -30.21
CA ASN A 243 8.56 30.48 -30.85
C ASN A 243 9.19 30.32 -32.22
N ASN A 244 8.38 30.22 -33.25
CA ASN A 244 8.88 30.03 -34.59
C ASN A 244 9.83 31.21 -34.84
N PRO A 245 11.17 31.07 -34.67
CA PRO A 245 12.09 32.20 -34.58
C PRO A 245 12.20 32.95 -35.90
N VAL A 246 11.71 32.32 -36.97
CA VAL A 246 11.73 32.88 -38.31
C VAL A 246 10.63 33.96 -38.49
N ILE A 247 9.43 33.74 -37.92
CA ILE A 247 8.31 34.71 -38.05
C ILE A 247 8.63 35.99 -37.21
N TYR A 248 9.10 35.81 -36.00
CA TYR A 248 9.39 36.95 -35.12
C TYR A 248 10.61 37.72 -35.55
N ARG A 249 11.67 37.08 -36.08
CA ARG A 249 12.80 37.75 -36.70
C ARG A 249 12.41 38.63 -37.88
N GLY A 250 11.50 38.15 -38.74
CA GLY A 250 10.96 38.94 -39.83
C GLY A 250 10.22 40.19 -39.33
N LEU A 251 9.41 40.06 -38.27
CA LEU A 251 8.71 41.19 -37.66
C LEU A 251 9.68 42.16 -36.92
N GLU A 252 10.66 41.64 -36.21
CA GLU A 252 11.71 42.44 -35.56
C GLU A 252 12.49 43.26 -36.57
N GLU A 253 12.80 42.67 -37.73
CA GLU A 253 13.54 43.36 -38.81
C GLU A 253 12.67 44.42 -39.50
N GLN A 254 11.41 44.16 -39.77
CA GLN A 254 10.46 45.14 -40.27
C GLN A 254 10.30 46.32 -39.28
N MET A 255 10.08 46.04 -38.01
CA MET A 255 9.97 47.08 -36.97
C MET A 255 11.26 47.87 -36.82
N LYS A 256 12.42 47.22 -36.86
CA LYS A 256 13.72 47.88 -36.85
C LYS A 256 13.88 48.87 -38.02
N ASN A 257 13.43 48.47 -39.22
CA ASN A 257 13.51 49.32 -40.42
C ASN A 257 12.58 50.54 -40.32
N ILE A 258 11.43 50.41 -39.64
CA ILE A 258 10.49 51.53 -39.44
C ILE A 258 10.98 52.46 -38.33
N ILE A 259 11.38 51.90 -37.19
CA ILE A 259 11.72 52.64 -35.96
C ILE A 259 13.15 53.19 -36.02
N GLY A 260 14.02 52.52 -36.78
CA GLY A 260 15.44 52.87 -36.86
C GLY A 260 16.26 52.44 -35.64
N SER A 261 15.67 51.71 -34.70
CA SER A 261 16.29 51.23 -33.46
C SER A 261 16.08 49.74 -33.32
N LYS A 262 16.91 49.07 -32.50
CA LYS A 262 16.80 47.62 -32.30
C LYS A 262 15.53 47.26 -31.56
N VAL A 263 14.75 46.32 -32.12
CA VAL A 263 13.52 45.82 -31.56
C VAL A 263 13.68 44.36 -31.21
N ALA A 264 13.19 43.93 -30.04
CA ALA A 264 13.12 42.54 -29.62
C ALA A 264 11.69 42.16 -29.22
N ILE A 265 11.17 41.07 -29.77
CA ILE A 265 9.84 40.55 -29.48
C ILE A 265 9.98 39.33 -28.57
N ARG A 266 9.62 39.47 -27.31
CA ARG A 266 9.59 38.35 -26.32
C ARG A 266 8.17 37.87 -26.11
N THR A 267 7.85 36.67 -26.59
CA THR A 267 6.57 36.05 -26.40
C THR A 267 6.52 35.23 -25.12
N LYS A 268 5.34 35.23 -24.45
CA LYS A 268 5.00 34.41 -23.30
C LYS A 268 4.00 33.34 -23.71
N ALA A 269 3.89 32.29 -22.90
CA ALA A 269 2.79 31.31 -23.04
C ALA A 269 1.44 32.06 -23.06
N ASN A 270 0.46 31.58 -23.83
CA ASN A 270 -0.89 32.14 -24.02
C ASN A 270 -1.01 33.32 -25.01
N GLY A 271 -0.11 33.47 -25.99
CA GLY A 271 -0.21 34.50 -27.02
C GLY A 271 0.05 35.93 -26.53
N LYS A 272 0.45 36.10 -25.27
CA LYS A 272 0.92 37.40 -24.73
C LYS A 272 2.40 37.55 -24.97
N GLY A 273 2.85 38.79 -25.21
CA GLY A 273 4.26 39.10 -25.42
C GLY A 273 4.65 40.46 -24.89
N LYS A 274 5.92 40.78 -25.04
CA LYS A 274 6.54 42.08 -24.74
C LYS A 274 7.37 42.47 -25.92
N ILE A 275 7.22 43.70 -26.37
CA ILE A 275 8.08 44.34 -27.38
C ILE A 275 9.03 45.28 -26.64
N GLU A 276 10.32 45.11 -26.80
CA GLU A 276 11.36 45.95 -26.24
C GLU A 276 12.03 46.70 -27.38
N ILE A 277 12.12 48.04 -27.27
CA ILE A 277 12.80 48.92 -28.21
C ILE A 277 13.97 49.53 -27.50
N GLU A 278 15.19 49.34 -28.02
CA GLU A 278 16.39 49.93 -27.47
C GLU A 278 16.55 51.37 -28.03
N TYR A 279 16.80 52.35 -27.17
CA TYR A 279 17.17 53.71 -27.55
C TYR A 279 18.54 54.07 -26.91
N TYR A 280 19.32 54.90 -27.57
CA TYR A 280 20.71 55.19 -27.17
C TYR A 280 20.92 56.62 -26.69
N SER A 281 19.95 57.51 -26.88
CA SER A 281 19.97 58.90 -26.41
C SER A 281 18.55 59.41 -26.15
N THR A 282 18.43 60.56 -25.46
CA THR A 282 17.16 61.22 -25.24
C THR A 282 16.48 61.66 -26.55
N ASP A 283 17.30 62.16 -27.49
CA ASP A 283 16.83 62.57 -28.81
C ASP A 283 16.30 61.38 -29.65
N ASP A 284 16.92 60.23 -29.50
CA ASP A 284 16.47 58.98 -30.15
C ASP A 284 15.11 58.53 -29.57
N LEU A 285 14.91 58.68 -28.26
CA LEU A 285 13.65 58.42 -27.62
C LEU A 285 12.53 59.38 -28.09
N GLU A 286 12.82 60.68 -28.20
CA GLU A 286 11.89 61.67 -28.75
C GLU A 286 11.49 61.33 -30.20
N ARG A 287 12.46 61.01 -31.04
CA ARG A 287 12.21 60.56 -32.43
C ARG A 287 11.30 59.34 -32.48
N ILE A 288 11.50 58.35 -31.61
CA ILE A 288 10.66 57.15 -31.55
C ILE A 288 9.24 57.54 -31.10
N MET A 289 9.09 58.45 -30.13
CA MET A 289 7.81 58.94 -29.67
C MET A 289 7.04 59.71 -30.76
N GLU A 290 7.72 60.55 -31.56
CA GLU A 290 7.15 61.23 -32.70
C GLU A 290 6.62 60.28 -33.77
N LEU A 291 7.36 59.19 -34.07
CA LEU A 291 6.91 58.13 -34.98
C LEU A 291 5.61 57.44 -34.49
N PHE A 292 5.50 57.16 -33.20
CA PHE A 292 4.25 56.63 -32.65
C PHE A 292 3.07 57.60 -32.70
N GLN A 293 3.31 58.92 -32.56
CA GLN A 293 2.28 59.92 -32.69
C GLN A 293 1.77 60.08 -34.15
N GLN A 294 2.64 59.89 -35.14
CA GLN A 294 2.26 59.94 -36.56
C GLN A 294 1.37 58.73 -36.97
N ILE A 295 1.49 57.60 -36.30
CA ILE A 295 0.66 56.39 -36.56
C ILE A 295 -0.78 56.57 -35.99
N GLN A 296 -1.03 57.51 -35.08
CA GLN A 296 -2.36 57.75 -34.49
C GLN A 296 -3.24 58.70 -35.37
N LYS A 297 -2.75 59.22 -36.45
CA LYS A 297 -3.53 60.00 -37.43
C LYS A 297 -3.87 59.13 -38.67
#